data_1ef96c9e5f8a43fdce69d2898793e691
#
_entry.id   1ef96c9e5f8a43fdce69d2898793e691
#
_cell.length_a   1.000
_cell.length_b   1.000
_cell.length_c   1.000
_cell.angle_alpha   90.00
_cell.angle_beta   90.00
_cell.angle_gamma   90.00
#
_symmetry.space_group_name_H-M   'P 1'
#
loop_
_entity.id
_entity.type
_entity.pdbx_description
1 polymer ?
#
loop_
_entity_poly.entity_id
_entity_poly.type
_entity_poly.pdbx_seq_one_letter_code
_entity_poly.pdbx_strand_id
1 'polypeptide(L)'
;MNALIKTDFKFEGQKNVYHGKVRDVYDINDDLIVMVATDRISAFDVVLPKGIPFKGQVLNQIASKFLDLTSDICPNWKLATPEPRGTVGLKCQGFKVEMINRSILTGSAWREYK
;
A
#
# COMPACT_ATOMS: atom_id res chain seq x y z
N MET A 1 12.54 -1.40 -19.75
CA MET A 1 11.42 -2.00 -19.01
C MET A 1 10.36 -0.97 -18.69
N ASN A 2 9.12 -1.35 -18.78
CA ASN A 2 8.02 -0.46 -18.50
C ASN A 2 7.62 -0.57 -17.02
N ALA A 3 7.37 0.58 -16.40
CA ALA A 3 6.80 0.64 -15.07
C ALA A 3 5.27 0.61 -15.15
N LEU A 4 4.63 -0.06 -14.19
CA LEU A 4 3.19 -0.03 -14.05
C LEU A 4 2.78 1.17 -13.18
N ILE A 5 2.25 2.22 -13.80
CA ILE A 5 1.93 3.46 -13.10
C ILE A 5 0.45 3.61 -12.77
N LYS A 6 -0.41 2.78 -13.36
CA LYS A 6 -1.85 2.83 -13.10
C LYS A 6 -2.48 1.49 -13.45
N THR A 7 -3.51 1.10 -12.71
CA THR A 7 -4.32 -0.07 -13.04
C THR A 7 -5.76 0.35 -13.30
N ASP A 8 -6.47 -0.48 -14.05
CA ASP A 8 -7.89 -0.28 -14.34
C ASP A 8 -8.56 -1.65 -14.42
N PHE A 9 -8.51 -2.37 -13.30
CA PHE A 9 -9.13 -3.69 -13.21
C PHE A 9 -10.62 -3.57 -12.94
N LYS A 10 -11.37 -4.58 -13.39
CA LYS A 10 -12.79 -4.73 -13.13
C LYS A 10 -13.00 -6.06 -12.42
N PHE A 11 -13.36 -6.00 -11.15
CA PHE A 11 -13.62 -7.17 -10.34
C PHE A 11 -15.13 -7.37 -10.17
N GLU A 12 -15.56 -8.62 -10.07
CA GLU A 12 -16.94 -8.93 -9.74
C GLU A 12 -17.27 -8.40 -8.34
N GLY A 13 -18.36 -7.65 -8.25
CA GLY A 13 -18.75 -7.01 -6.99
C GLY A 13 -18.00 -5.75 -6.64
N GLN A 14 -17.16 -5.24 -7.55
CA GLN A 14 -16.42 -4.01 -7.31
C GLN A 14 -17.35 -2.80 -7.20
N LYS A 15 -17.24 -2.06 -6.10
CA LYS A 15 -18.03 -0.85 -5.87
C LYS A 15 -17.28 0.43 -6.19
N ASN A 16 -16.01 0.49 -5.78
CA ASN A 16 -15.18 1.68 -5.96
C ASN A 16 -13.76 1.31 -6.29
N VAL A 17 -13.05 2.27 -6.89
CA VAL A 17 -11.60 2.22 -7.01
C VAL A 17 -11.03 3.57 -6.56
N TYR A 18 -9.96 3.52 -5.78
CA TYR A 18 -9.25 4.70 -5.30
C TYR A 18 -7.80 4.63 -5.77
N HIS A 19 -7.35 5.68 -6.43
CA HIS A 19 -5.95 5.80 -6.87
C HIS A 19 -5.21 6.69 -5.89
N GLY A 20 -4.43 6.08 -5.00
CA GLY A 20 -3.62 6.80 -4.03
C GLY A 20 -2.29 7.27 -4.61
N LYS A 21 -1.38 7.74 -3.76
CA LYS A 21 -0.06 8.21 -4.21
C LYS A 21 0.74 7.14 -4.95
N VAL A 22 0.70 5.91 -4.45
CA VAL A 22 1.48 4.79 -5.01
C VAL A 22 0.68 3.50 -5.14
N ARG A 23 -0.52 3.43 -4.58
CA ARG A 23 -1.36 2.22 -4.61
C ARG A 23 -2.71 2.52 -5.21
N ASP A 24 -3.24 1.53 -5.92
CA ASP A 24 -4.62 1.52 -6.37
C ASP A 24 -5.40 0.57 -5.48
N VAL A 25 -6.51 1.02 -4.93
CA VAL A 25 -7.31 0.25 -3.96
C VAL A 25 -8.69 0.00 -4.55
N TYR A 26 -9.07 -1.26 -4.64
CA TYR A 26 -10.36 -1.69 -5.17
C TYR A 26 -11.23 -2.17 -4.01
N ASP A 27 -12.39 -1.58 -3.86
CA ASP A 27 -13.37 -1.91 -2.82
C ASP A 27 -14.37 -2.91 -3.40
N ILE A 28 -14.46 -4.07 -2.78
CA ILE A 28 -15.28 -5.18 -3.29
C ILE A 28 -16.31 -5.57 -2.23
N ASN A 29 -17.60 -5.42 -2.57
CA ASN A 29 -18.73 -5.83 -1.72
C ASN A 29 -18.72 -5.29 -0.29
N ASP A 30 -18.03 -4.18 -0.02
CA ASP A 30 -17.87 -3.58 1.31
C ASP A 30 -17.14 -4.46 2.34
N ASP A 31 -16.75 -5.68 1.98
CA ASP A 31 -16.10 -6.63 2.89
C ASP A 31 -14.63 -6.79 2.61
N LEU A 32 -14.23 -6.67 1.34
CA LEU A 32 -12.87 -6.96 0.88
C LEU A 32 -12.28 -5.75 0.18
N ILE A 33 -10.96 -5.65 0.27
CA ILE A 33 -10.21 -4.72 -0.55
C ILE A 33 -9.10 -5.46 -1.28
N VAL A 34 -8.81 -4.99 -2.49
CA VAL A 34 -7.65 -5.41 -3.26
C VAL A 34 -6.75 -4.21 -3.41
N MET A 35 -5.55 -4.29 -2.86
CA MET A 35 -4.54 -3.23 -3.01
C MET A 35 -3.51 -3.65 -4.03
N VAL A 36 -3.29 -2.80 -5.02
CA VAL A 36 -2.25 -3.00 -6.02
C VAL A 36 -1.16 -1.96 -5.81
N ALA A 37 0.05 -2.43 -5.50
CA ALA A 37 1.20 -1.55 -5.38
C ALA A 37 1.75 -1.26 -6.77
N THR A 38 1.60 -0.02 -7.22
CA THR A 38 2.12 0.41 -8.52
C THR A 38 3.58 0.83 -8.41
N ASP A 39 4.15 1.18 -9.55
CA ASP A 39 5.52 1.66 -9.63
C ASP A 39 5.63 3.19 -9.50
N ARG A 40 4.50 3.86 -9.18
CA ARG A 40 4.54 5.30 -8.91
C ARG A 40 5.43 5.60 -7.72
N ILE A 41 6.11 6.74 -7.78
CA ILE A 41 6.92 7.23 -6.67
C ILE A 41 6.51 8.66 -6.35
N SER A 42 6.42 8.95 -5.06
CA SER A 42 6.11 10.28 -4.56
C SER A 42 7.29 10.82 -3.76
N ALA A 43 7.62 12.08 -3.97
CA ALA A 43 8.65 12.77 -3.22
C ALA A 43 8.11 14.14 -2.81
N PHE A 44 8.21 14.48 -1.53
CA PHE A 44 7.65 15.73 -0.97
C PHE A 44 6.17 15.91 -1.37
N ASP A 45 5.40 14.82 -1.27
CA ASP A 45 3.97 14.75 -1.61
C ASP A 45 3.63 15.01 -3.09
N VAL A 46 4.62 14.99 -3.96
CA VAL A 46 4.43 15.11 -5.42
C VAL A 46 4.66 13.75 -6.05
N VAL A 47 3.66 13.27 -6.79
CA VAL A 47 3.81 12.05 -7.60
C VAL A 47 4.63 12.38 -8.83
N LEU A 48 5.77 11.69 -8.98
CA LEU A 48 6.66 11.93 -10.11
C LEU A 48 6.07 11.40 -11.41
N PRO A 49 6.42 11.99 -12.56
CA PRO A 49 5.81 11.62 -13.85
C PRO A 49 6.19 10.23 -14.35
N LYS A 50 7.27 9.66 -13.86
CA LYS A 50 7.73 8.32 -14.24
C LYS A 50 7.77 7.40 -13.03
N GLY A 51 7.42 6.13 -13.23
CA GLY A 51 7.53 5.11 -12.20
C GLY A 51 8.89 4.43 -12.23
N ILE A 52 9.16 3.66 -11.18
CA ILE A 52 10.36 2.84 -11.07
C ILE A 52 9.95 1.38 -11.30
N PRO A 53 10.46 0.72 -12.36
CA PRO A 53 10.10 -0.69 -12.62
C PRO A 53 10.36 -1.57 -11.40
N PHE A 54 9.43 -2.50 -11.14
CA PHE A 54 9.45 -3.45 -10.03
C PHE A 54 9.29 -2.87 -8.62
N LYS A 55 9.22 -1.54 -8.48
CA LYS A 55 9.04 -0.92 -7.15
C LYS A 55 7.81 -1.49 -6.43
N GLY A 56 6.66 -1.57 -7.13
CA GLY A 56 5.44 -2.09 -6.54
C GLY A 56 5.55 -3.53 -6.10
N GLN A 57 6.21 -4.38 -6.91
CA GLN A 57 6.42 -5.78 -6.55
C GLN A 57 7.26 -5.91 -5.28
N VAL A 58 8.35 -5.18 -5.18
CA VAL A 58 9.24 -5.22 -4.03
C VAL A 58 8.50 -4.77 -2.77
N LEU A 59 7.80 -3.65 -2.83
CA LEU A 59 7.06 -3.11 -1.69
C LEU A 59 5.96 -4.06 -1.22
N ASN A 60 5.19 -4.61 -2.14
CA ASN A 60 4.09 -5.50 -1.79
C ASN A 60 4.58 -6.81 -1.17
N GLN A 61 5.66 -7.38 -1.72
CA GLN A 61 6.22 -8.62 -1.20
C GLN A 61 6.84 -8.44 0.17
N ILE A 62 7.55 -7.33 0.40
CA ILE A 62 8.12 -7.00 1.72
C ILE A 62 6.99 -6.82 2.74
N ALA A 63 5.97 -6.04 2.40
CA ALA A 63 4.83 -5.82 3.29
C ALA A 63 4.13 -7.14 3.63
N SER A 64 3.88 -7.98 2.63
CA SER A 64 3.26 -9.29 2.84
C SER A 64 4.07 -10.17 3.78
N LYS A 65 5.39 -10.21 3.60
CA LYS A 65 6.28 -10.98 4.47
C LYS A 65 6.21 -10.50 5.92
N PHE A 66 6.25 -9.20 6.15
CA PHE A 66 6.17 -8.66 7.50
C PHE A 66 4.81 -8.89 8.14
N LEU A 67 3.73 -8.81 7.38
CA LEU A 67 2.40 -9.15 7.89
C LEU A 67 2.31 -10.62 8.31
N ASP A 68 2.90 -11.53 7.55
CA ASP A 68 2.95 -12.94 7.90
C ASP A 68 3.82 -13.20 9.14
N LEU A 69 4.99 -12.57 9.22
CA LEU A 69 5.92 -12.74 10.34
C LEU A 69 5.37 -12.21 11.66
N THR A 70 4.48 -11.23 11.63
CA THR A 70 3.90 -10.61 12.82
C THR A 70 2.47 -11.08 13.11
N SER A 71 1.96 -12.05 12.38
CA SER A 71 0.58 -12.53 12.53
C SER A 71 0.29 -13.16 13.89
N ASP A 72 1.32 -13.71 14.56
CA ASP A 72 1.22 -14.26 15.91
C ASP A 72 1.22 -13.16 16.99
N ILE A 73 1.66 -11.96 16.66
CA ILE A 73 1.70 -10.82 17.58
C ILE A 73 0.37 -10.05 17.53
N CYS A 74 -0.15 -9.83 16.32
CA CYS A 74 -1.33 -9.00 16.11
C CYS A 74 -2.07 -9.46 14.85
N PRO A 75 -3.40 -9.56 14.88
CA PRO A 75 -4.17 -9.80 13.66
C PRO A 75 -3.94 -8.67 12.65
N ASN A 76 -3.99 -9.00 11.37
CA ASN A 76 -3.87 -8.00 10.32
C ASN A 76 -4.93 -8.22 9.24
N TRP A 77 -5.02 -7.27 8.32
CA TRP A 77 -6.06 -7.24 7.29
C TRP A 77 -5.81 -8.22 6.14
N LYS A 78 -4.59 -8.71 5.98
CA LYS A 78 -4.22 -9.50 4.80
C LYS A 78 -4.86 -10.88 4.81
N LEU A 79 -5.47 -11.27 3.69
CA LEU A 79 -5.97 -12.62 3.45
C LEU A 79 -5.07 -13.40 2.50
N ALA A 80 -4.64 -12.79 1.39
CA ALA A 80 -3.84 -13.46 0.38
C ALA A 80 -3.04 -12.45 -0.44
N THR A 81 -1.94 -12.94 -1.02
CA THR A 81 -1.14 -12.17 -1.99
C THR A 81 -1.11 -12.98 -3.29
N PRO A 82 -2.17 -12.87 -4.13
CA PRO A 82 -2.33 -13.72 -5.31
C PRO A 82 -1.30 -13.43 -6.40
N GLU A 83 -0.67 -12.27 -6.39
CA GLU A 83 0.36 -11.92 -7.37
C GLU A 83 1.33 -10.90 -6.74
N PRO A 84 2.52 -10.68 -7.33
CA PRO A 84 3.58 -9.90 -6.68
C PRO A 84 3.20 -8.47 -6.28
N ARG A 85 2.28 -7.82 -7.01
CA ARG A 85 1.86 -6.44 -6.75
C ARG A 85 0.59 -6.34 -5.92
N GLY A 86 -0.18 -7.42 -5.84
CA GLY A 86 -1.54 -7.38 -5.32
C GLY A 86 -1.71 -8.08 -4.00
N THR A 87 -2.45 -7.48 -3.10
CA THR A 87 -2.86 -8.07 -1.82
C THR A 87 -4.36 -7.95 -1.67
N VAL A 88 -4.99 -9.08 -1.36
CA VAL A 88 -6.41 -9.14 -1.03
C VAL A 88 -6.56 -9.21 0.49
N GLY A 89 -7.44 -8.42 1.04
CA GLY A 89 -7.63 -8.42 2.47
C GLY A 89 -9.00 -7.93 2.90
N LEU A 90 -9.20 -7.92 4.21
CA LEU A 90 -10.44 -7.44 4.83
C LEU A 90 -10.50 -5.92 4.77
N LYS A 91 -11.66 -5.40 4.44
CA LYS A 91 -11.91 -3.97 4.53
C LYS A 91 -12.07 -3.58 5.99
N CYS A 92 -11.13 -2.84 6.51
CA CYS A 92 -11.13 -2.38 7.89
C CYS A 92 -11.47 -0.90 7.97
N GLN A 93 -12.05 -0.49 9.09
CA GLN A 93 -12.23 0.92 9.37
C GLN A 93 -10.93 1.46 9.99
N GLY A 94 -10.26 2.34 9.27
CA GLY A 94 -9.02 2.93 9.75
C GLY A 94 -9.24 4.04 10.76
N PHE A 95 -8.37 4.12 11.75
CA PHE A 95 -8.28 5.34 12.57
C PHE A 95 -7.66 6.45 11.73
N LYS A 96 -8.16 7.66 11.91
CA LYS A 96 -7.66 8.82 11.14
C LYS A 96 -6.41 9.42 11.79
N VAL A 97 -5.56 8.57 12.31
CA VAL A 97 -4.28 8.94 12.95
C VAL A 97 -3.22 7.99 12.44
N GLU A 98 -2.14 8.54 11.92
CA GLU A 98 -0.99 7.76 11.50
C GLU A 98 -0.02 7.64 12.67
N MET A 99 0.30 6.41 13.04
CA MET A 99 1.23 6.11 14.13
C MET A 99 2.59 5.73 13.54
N ILE A 100 3.57 6.58 13.77
CA ILE A 100 4.93 6.36 13.25
C ILE A 100 5.90 6.23 14.43
N ASN A 101 6.58 5.08 14.48
CA ASN A 101 7.64 4.85 15.47
C ASN A 101 9.00 5.01 14.78
N ARG A 102 9.82 5.91 15.31
CA ARG A 102 11.14 6.21 14.77
C ARG A 102 12.19 5.92 15.82
N SER A 103 13.19 5.14 15.45
CA SER A 103 14.30 4.83 16.36
C SER A 103 15.34 5.94 16.42
N ILE A 104 15.40 6.81 15.41
CA ILE A 104 16.38 7.88 15.31
C ILE A 104 15.65 9.18 14.96
N LEU A 105 15.94 10.24 15.71
CA LEU A 105 15.36 11.56 15.51
C LEU A 105 16.19 12.36 14.50
N THR A 106 15.79 12.34 13.22
CA THR A 106 16.47 13.06 12.14
C THR A 106 15.46 13.65 11.17
N GLY A 107 15.94 14.40 10.17
CA GLY A 107 15.12 14.94 9.10
C GLY A 107 14.03 15.88 9.59
N SER A 108 12.82 15.71 9.09
CA SER A 108 11.69 16.57 9.46
C SER A 108 11.32 16.46 10.93
N ALA A 109 11.38 15.26 11.49
CA ALA A 109 11.12 15.06 12.92
C ALA A 109 12.10 15.84 13.79
N TRP A 110 13.37 15.87 13.42
CA TRP A 110 14.38 16.67 14.11
C TRP A 110 14.11 18.16 13.95
N ARG A 111 13.77 18.60 12.75
CA ARG A 111 13.47 20.02 12.51
C ARG A 111 12.27 20.52 13.33
N GLU A 112 11.27 19.68 13.51
CA GLU A 112 10.10 20.04 14.33
C GLU A 112 10.39 20.01 15.81
N TYR A 113 11.26 19.08 16.27
CA TYR A 113 11.60 18.92 17.67
C TYR A 113 12.45 20.09 18.20
N LYS A 114 13.42 20.52 17.43
CA LYS A 114 14.27 21.63 17.87
C LYS A 114 13.57 22.98 17.68
#